data_0c762cadedfce1dc574d7422e78b2bd0
#
_entry.id   0c762cadedfce1dc574d7422e78b2bd0
#
_cell.length_a   1.000
_cell.length_b   1.000
_cell.length_c   1.000
_cell.angle_alpha   90.00
_cell.angle_beta   90.00
_cell.angle_gamma   90.00
#
_symmetry.space_group_name_H-M   'P 1'
#
loop_
_entity.id
_entity.type
_entity.pdbx_description
1 polymer ?
#
loop_
_entity_poly.entity_id
_entity_poly.type
_entity_poly.pdbx_seq_one_letter_code
_entity_poly.pdbx_strand_id
1 'polypeptide(L)'
;MCYSVESSIKTTFISLFAIIYLLTSNIPHFQWIGITLIGWCGMQFDELLLWLSKPRTECNIWNKIITLTLIPFVLMLQPLGSLFGSLYVIPWNKSTDFRKNFIIFYSIFIILGVYFAHLYKPEKICTTITKQGHLNWHTSKNWIKNDNVNAYFSKFIYFLWAFLIILPICIFWNKGYLLPFLIVVIPTFGFFTGLTTDSRASIWCHYTSYTSIIASIALLIQQNGIYKFV
;
A
#
# COMPACT_ATOMS: atom_id res chain seq x y z
N MET A 1 15.30 3.39 -0.97
CA MET A 1 15.10 2.04 -1.51
C MET A 1 15.20 1.07 -0.36
N CYS A 2 14.25 0.15 -0.23
CA CYS A 2 14.21 -0.81 0.89
C CYS A 2 15.18 -1.99 0.64
N TYR A 3 16.48 -1.66 0.47
CA TYR A 3 17.54 -2.64 0.19
C TYR A 3 18.32 -3.10 1.41
N SER A 4 18.03 -2.52 2.56
CA SER A 4 18.74 -2.79 3.80
C SER A 4 17.91 -2.42 5.02
N VAL A 5 18.32 -2.92 6.19
CA VAL A 5 17.74 -2.53 7.48
C VAL A 5 17.74 -1.00 7.63
N GLU A 6 18.88 -0.35 7.37
CA GLU A 6 19.03 1.09 7.53
C GLU A 6 18.05 1.89 6.64
N SER A 7 17.92 1.50 5.38
CA SER A 7 17.01 2.14 4.44
C SER A 7 15.54 1.95 4.86
N SER A 8 15.17 0.76 5.32
CA SER A 8 13.81 0.49 5.80
C SER A 8 13.49 1.23 7.10
N ILE A 9 14.45 1.38 8.01
CA ILE A 9 14.32 2.22 9.21
C ILE A 9 14.03 3.67 8.79
N LYS A 10 14.87 4.25 7.94
CA LYS A 10 14.72 5.64 7.49
C LYS A 10 13.34 5.88 6.86
N THR A 11 12.92 5.03 5.93
CA THR A 11 11.63 5.17 5.25
C THR A 11 10.45 4.98 6.19
N THR A 12 10.53 4.05 7.14
CA THR A 12 9.49 3.84 8.15
C THR A 12 9.32 5.08 9.04
N PHE A 13 10.42 5.64 9.56
CA PHE A 13 10.36 6.85 10.40
C PHE A 13 9.86 8.06 9.62
N ILE A 14 10.36 8.31 8.40
CA ILE A 14 9.90 9.41 7.55
C ILE A 14 8.39 9.31 7.33
N SER A 15 7.91 8.13 6.99
CA SER A 15 6.48 7.91 6.76
C SER A 15 5.65 8.08 8.03
N LEU A 16 6.13 7.59 9.17
CA LEU A 16 5.45 7.74 10.47
C LEU A 16 5.31 9.23 10.85
N PHE A 17 6.38 10.00 10.74
CA PHE A 17 6.34 11.44 11.02
C PHE A 17 5.40 12.17 10.06
N ALA A 18 5.44 11.84 8.77
CA ALA A 18 4.53 12.39 7.78
C ALA A 18 3.06 12.08 8.10
N ILE A 19 2.75 10.83 8.46
CA ILE A 19 1.40 10.40 8.85
C ILE A 19 0.92 11.21 10.06
N ILE A 20 1.73 11.30 11.13
CA ILE A 20 1.37 12.08 12.33
C ILE A 20 1.10 13.53 11.95
N TYR A 21 1.98 14.16 11.17
CA TYR A 21 1.84 15.55 10.73
C TYR A 21 0.56 15.77 9.92
N LEU A 22 0.23 14.87 9.01
CA LEU A 22 -0.99 14.95 8.20
C LEU A 22 -2.26 14.75 9.05
N LEU A 23 -2.24 13.82 10.00
CA LEU A 23 -3.38 13.54 10.88
C LEU A 23 -3.65 14.66 11.88
N THR A 24 -2.62 15.37 12.34
CA THR A 24 -2.76 16.53 13.23
C THR A 24 -3.23 17.79 12.51
N SER A 25 -3.29 17.80 11.20
CA SER A 25 -3.85 18.91 10.43
C SER A 25 -5.36 19.02 10.64
N ASN A 26 -5.89 20.25 10.63
CA ASN A 26 -7.35 20.48 10.66
C ASN A 26 -7.98 20.47 9.25
N ILE A 27 -7.28 19.92 8.26
CA ILE A 27 -7.70 19.94 6.86
C ILE A 27 -8.12 18.53 6.44
N PRO A 28 -9.40 18.29 6.17
CA PRO A 28 -9.94 16.93 5.99
C PRO A 28 -9.25 16.09 4.92
N HIS A 29 -8.86 16.67 3.79
CA HIS A 29 -8.22 15.93 2.73
C HIS A 29 -6.78 15.49 3.10
N PHE A 30 -6.05 16.24 3.94
CA PHE A 30 -4.76 15.81 4.44
C PHE A 30 -4.90 14.72 5.51
N GLN A 31 -5.92 14.80 6.35
CA GLN A 31 -6.23 13.72 7.29
C GLN A 31 -6.61 12.43 6.54
N TRP A 32 -7.39 12.55 5.46
CA TRP A 32 -7.68 11.42 4.57
C TRP A 32 -6.39 10.79 4.02
N ILE A 33 -5.46 11.62 3.53
CA ILE A 33 -4.16 11.14 3.05
C ILE A 33 -3.39 10.45 4.17
N GLY A 34 -3.34 11.04 5.36
CA GLY A 34 -2.68 10.46 6.53
C GLY A 34 -3.21 9.06 6.87
N ILE A 35 -4.53 8.87 6.90
CA ILE A 35 -5.15 7.56 7.15
C ILE A 35 -4.82 6.56 6.03
N THR A 36 -4.86 6.99 4.76
CA THR A 36 -4.50 6.17 3.61
C THR A 36 -3.06 5.69 3.70
N LEU A 37 -2.15 6.58 4.08
CA LEU A 37 -0.73 6.26 4.23
C LEU A 37 -0.43 5.28 5.37
N ILE A 38 -1.28 5.15 6.40
CA ILE A 38 -1.12 4.11 7.43
C ILE A 38 -1.10 2.73 6.77
N GLY A 39 -2.06 2.45 5.88
CA GLY A 39 -2.10 1.19 5.15
C GLY A 39 -0.93 1.01 4.18
N TRP A 40 -0.54 2.07 3.48
CA TRP A 40 0.51 1.98 2.46
C TRP A 40 1.90 1.89 3.04
N CYS A 41 2.18 2.66 4.08
CA CYS A 41 3.50 2.68 4.73
C CYS A 41 3.72 1.50 5.68
N GLY A 42 2.68 0.77 6.06
CA GLY A 42 2.78 -0.49 6.81
C GLY A 42 3.72 -1.50 6.15
N MET A 43 3.78 -1.49 4.82
CA MET A 43 4.71 -2.27 4.02
C MET A 43 6.19 -2.03 4.35
N GLN A 44 6.56 -0.79 4.68
CA GLN A 44 7.94 -0.44 5.03
C GLN A 44 8.33 -1.04 6.37
N PHE A 45 7.38 -1.09 7.29
CA PHE A 45 7.55 -1.76 8.56
C PHE A 45 7.71 -3.28 8.39
N ASP A 46 6.91 -3.91 7.53
CA ASP A 46 7.05 -5.33 7.22
C ASP A 46 8.41 -5.64 6.58
N GLU A 47 8.88 -4.80 5.66
CA GLU A 47 10.20 -4.96 5.06
C GLU A 47 11.32 -4.78 6.09
N LEU A 48 11.19 -3.85 7.03
CA LEU A 48 12.13 -3.73 8.13
C LEU A 48 12.20 -5.01 8.95
N LEU A 49 11.06 -5.58 9.35
CA LEU A 49 11.02 -6.83 10.11
C LEU A 49 11.60 -8.00 9.31
N LEU A 50 11.34 -8.07 7.99
CA LEU A 50 11.92 -9.07 7.12
C LEU A 50 13.44 -8.96 7.05
N TRP A 51 14.00 -7.75 6.92
CA TRP A 51 15.44 -7.54 6.93
C TRP A 51 16.06 -7.94 8.27
N LEU A 52 15.41 -7.65 9.38
CA LEU A 52 15.83 -8.05 10.72
C LEU A 52 15.79 -9.59 10.90
N SER A 53 14.90 -10.28 10.18
CA SER A 53 14.83 -11.74 10.16
C SER A 53 15.98 -12.42 9.39
N LYS A 54 16.94 -11.66 8.86
CA LYS A 54 18.11 -12.15 8.12
C LYS A 54 17.76 -13.08 6.94
N PRO A 55 17.00 -12.63 5.96
CA PRO A 55 16.46 -13.48 4.88
C PRO A 55 17.53 -14.04 3.92
N ARG A 56 18.81 -13.68 4.10
CA ARG A 56 19.94 -14.17 3.30
C ARG A 56 20.41 -15.56 3.72
N THR A 57 20.33 -15.86 5.01
CA THR A 57 20.97 -17.04 5.56
C THR A 57 20.04 -18.23 5.65
N GLU A 58 18.81 -18.02 6.13
CA GLU A 58 17.90 -19.14 6.39
C GLU A 58 16.42 -18.70 6.35
N CYS A 59 15.55 -19.67 6.03
CA CYS A 59 14.13 -19.55 6.21
C CYS A 59 13.76 -19.78 7.68
N ASN A 60 14.02 -18.79 8.54
CA ASN A 60 13.72 -18.92 9.96
C ASN A 60 12.23 -18.66 10.26
N ILE A 61 11.84 -19.00 11.50
CA ILE A 61 10.43 -18.91 11.93
C ILE A 61 9.87 -17.47 11.82
N TRP A 62 10.68 -16.46 12.09
CA TRP A 62 10.26 -15.04 12.02
C TRP A 62 9.97 -14.62 10.58
N ASN A 63 10.89 -14.95 9.65
CA ASN A 63 10.65 -14.69 8.22
C ASN A 63 9.36 -15.37 7.74
N LYS A 64 9.16 -16.64 8.14
CA LYS A 64 7.96 -17.40 7.80
C LYS A 64 6.70 -16.74 8.34
N ILE A 65 6.67 -16.35 9.62
CA ILE A 65 5.53 -15.69 10.24
C ILE A 65 5.22 -14.37 9.51
N ILE A 66 6.22 -13.51 9.34
CA ILE A 66 6.05 -12.21 8.67
C ILE A 66 5.50 -12.41 7.25
N THR A 67 6.11 -13.32 6.48
CA THR A 67 5.71 -13.57 5.09
C THR A 67 4.28 -14.12 4.99
N LEU A 68 3.86 -14.98 5.92
CA LEU A 68 2.55 -15.64 5.85
C LEU A 68 1.42 -14.87 6.52
N THR A 69 1.72 -13.96 7.44
CA THR A 69 0.68 -13.25 8.21
C THR A 69 0.71 -11.74 7.98
N LEU A 70 1.85 -11.08 8.18
CA LEU A 70 1.91 -9.61 8.10
C LEU A 70 1.79 -9.10 6.68
N ILE A 71 2.47 -9.71 5.71
CA ILE A 71 2.37 -9.29 4.31
C ILE A 71 0.93 -9.34 3.79
N PRO A 72 0.16 -10.45 3.91
CA PRO A 72 -1.24 -10.46 3.51
C PRO A 72 -2.09 -9.42 4.25
N PHE A 73 -1.84 -9.23 5.54
CA PHE A 73 -2.56 -8.24 6.34
C PHE A 73 -2.32 -6.82 5.83
N VAL A 74 -1.07 -6.44 5.56
CA VAL A 74 -0.74 -5.11 5.04
C VAL A 74 -1.24 -4.92 3.61
N LEU A 75 -1.19 -5.95 2.76
CA LEU A 75 -1.80 -5.90 1.43
C LEU A 75 -3.32 -5.64 1.49
N MET A 76 -4.00 -6.13 2.50
CA MET A 76 -5.41 -5.83 2.77
C MET A 76 -5.60 -4.40 3.30
N LEU A 77 -4.72 -3.94 4.19
CA LEU A 77 -4.81 -2.59 4.76
C LEU A 77 -4.60 -1.48 3.71
N GLN A 78 -3.89 -1.73 2.64
CA GLN A 78 -3.62 -0.71 1.62
C GLN A 78 -4.91 -0.20 0.94
N PRO A 79 -5.77 -1.02 0.34
CA PRO A 79 -7.03 -0.56 -0.20
C PRO A 79 -8.03 -0.13 0.90
N LEU A 80 -8.04 -0.79 2.06
CA LEU A 80 -8.91 -0.42 3.17
C LEU A 80 -8.52 0.92 3.80
N GLY A 81 -7.24 1.31 3.79
CA GLY A 81 -6.78 2.60 4.31
C GLY A 81 -7.44 3.78 3.59
N SER A 82 -7.51 3.75 2.27
CA SER A 82 -8.20 4.80 1.50
C SER A 82 -9.70 4.82 1.75
N LEU A 83 -10.32 3.66 1.97
CA LEU A 83 -11.73 3.54 2.32
C LEU A 83 -12.01 4.10 3.72
N PHE A 84 -11.22 3.75 4.73
CA PHE A 84 -11.36 4.28 6.11
C PHE A 84 -11.10 5.79 6.16
N GLY A 85 -10.11 6.27 5.43
CA GLY A 85 -9.91 7.71 5.26
C GLY A 85 -11.15 8.41 4.69
N SER A 86 -11.81 7.80 3.71
CA SER A 86 -13.07 8.32 3.17
C SER A 86 -14.20 8.36 4.21
N LEU A 87 -14.28 7.35 5.08
CA LEU A 87 -15.24 7.31 6.20
C LEU A 87 -14.96 8.37 7.26
N TYR A 88 -13.68 8.68 7.48
CA TYR A 88 -13.30 9.76 8.39
C TYR A 88 -13.77 11.11 7.89
N VAL A 89 -13.58 11.41 6.60
CA VAL A 89 -13.99 12.69 5.99
C VAL A 89 -15.52 12.81 5.86
N ILE A 90 -16.18 11.72 5.46
CA ILE A 90 -17.64 11.66 5.36
C ILE A 90 -18.14 10.51 6.24
N PRO A 91 -18.56 10.78 7.49
CA PRO A 91 -18.98 9.76 8.43
C PRO A 91 -20.15 8.91 7.92
N TRP A 92 -20.26 7.69 8.46
CA TRP A 92 -21.27 6.71 8.06
C TRP A 92 -22.70 7.23 8.11
N ASN A 93 -23.05 7.96 9.15
CA ASN A 93 -24.37 8.57 9.35
C ASN A 93 -24.73 9.64 8.29
N LYS A 94 -23.72 10.24 7.66
CA LYS A 94 -23.89 11.22 6.56
C LYS A 94 -23.77 10.57 5.17
N SER A 95 -23.57 9.24 5.12
CA SER A 95 -23.39 8.52 3.87
C SER A 95 -24.73 8.13 3.26
N THR A 96 -24.85 8.24 1.93
CA THR A 96 -25.98 7.70 1.17
C THR A 96 -26.00 6.17 1.25
N ASP A 97 -27.15 5.55 1.02
CA ASP A 97 -27.28 4.09 1.06
C ASP A 97 -26.41 3.40 -0.01
N PHE A 98 -26.30 4.01 -1.20
CA PHE A 98 -25.36 3.53 -2.22
C PHE A 98 -23.92 3.46 -1.69
N ARG A 99 -23.47 4.53 -1.00
CA ARG A 99 -22.14 4.58 -0.43
C ARG A 99 -21.95 3.54 0.67
N LYS A 100 -22.92 3.35 1.54
CA LYS A 100 -22.89 2.32 2.61
C LYS A 100 -22.78 0.93 2.01
N ASN A 101 -23.61 0.60 1.04
CA ASN A 101 -23.58 -0.69 0.36
C ASN A 101 -22.25 -0.93 -0.37
N PHE A 102 -21.73 0.11 -1.03
CA PHE A 102 -20.42 0.06 -1.67
C PHE A 102 -19.31 -0.25 -0.66
N ILE A 103 -19.27 0.44 0.49
CA ILE A 103 -18.27 0.22 1.54
C ILE A 103 -18.32 -1.22 2.06
N ILE A 104 -19.52 -1.73 2.35
CA ILE A 104 -19.71 -3.10 2.84
C ILE A 104 -19.22 -4.10 1.78
N PHE A 105 -19.72 -3.98 0.55
CA PHE A 105 -19.36 -4.89 -0.53
C PHE A 105 -17.86 -4.86 -0.82
N TYR A 106 -17.29 -3.67 -0.91
CA TYR A 106 -15.86 -3.48 -1.14
C TYR A 106 -15.00 -4.10 -0.02
N SER A 107 -15.38 -3.88 1.24
CA SER A 107 -14.66 -4.46 2.39
C SER A 107 -14.70 -5.99 2.37
N ILE A 108 -15.86 -6.57 2.12
CA ILE A 108 -16.03 -8.03 1.98
C ILE A 108 -15.18 -8.54 0.82
N PHE A 109 -15.21 -7.87 -0.32
CA PHE A 109 -14.44 -8.28 -1.51
C PHE A 109 -12.92 -8.27 -1.25
N ILE A 110 -12.41 -7.23 -0.56
CA ILE A 110 -10.98 -7.15 -0.21
C ILE A 110 -10.60 -8.26 0.77
N ILE A 111 -11.38 -8.46 1.83
CA ILE A 111 -11.11 -9.49 2.84
C ILE A 111 -11.10 -10.88 2.20
N LEU A 112 -12.13 -11.21 1.42
CA LEU A 112 -12.21 -12.50 0.73
C LEU A 112 -11.10 -12.65 -0.31
N GLY A 113 -10.79 -11.60 -1.08
CA GLY A 113 -9.74 -11.63 -2.09
C GLY A 113 -8.36 -11.93 -1.49
N VAL A 114 -8.01 -11.26 -0.39
CA VAL A 114 -6.74 -11.52 0.31
C VAL A 114 -6.75 -12.91 0.96
N TYR A 115 -7.87 -13.32 1.57
CA TYR A 115 -8.01 -14.64 2.16
C TYR A 115 -7.81 -15.75 1.11
N PHE A 116 -8.46 -15.67 -0.05
CA PHE A 116 -8.28 -16.65 -1.12
C PHE A 116 -6.86 -16.62 -1.70
N ALA A 117 -6.27 -15.43 -1.87
CA ALA A 117 -4.88 -15.32 -2.31
C ALA A 117 -3.91 -15.96 -1.30
N HIS A 118 -4.22 -15.89 0.00
CA HIS A 118 -3.42 -16.49 1.05
C HIS A 118 -3.56 -18.02 1.13
N LEU A 119 -4.75 -18.56 0.85
CA LEU A 119 -4.97 -20.01 0.78
C LEU A 119 -4.21 -20.67 -0.37
N TYR A 120 -3.86 -19.90 -1.40
CA TYR A 120 -3.00 -20.34 -2.49
C TYR A 120 -1.55 -20.37 -2.00
N LYS A 121 -1.19 -21.44 -1.30
CA LYS A 121 0.11 -21.59 -0.62
C LYS A 121 1.27 -21.34 -1.59
N PRO A 122 2.15 -20.38 -1.31
CA PRO A 122 3.35 -20.20 -2.10
C PRO A 122 4.27 -21.42 -1.94
N GLU A 123 4.92 -21.87 -3.02
CA GLU A 123 5.93 -22.95 -2.96
C GLU A 123 7.05 -22.62 -1.97
N LYS A 124 7.38 -21.33 -1.84
CA LYS A 124 8.35 -20.82 -0.87
C LYS A 124 7.62 -20.05 0.21
N ILE A 125 7.72 -20.58 1.42
CA ILE A 125 7.06 -20.06 2.61
C ILE A 125 7.79 -18.82 3.18
N CYS A 126 8.98 -18.50 2.70
CA CYS A 126 9.82 -17.42 3.20
C CYS A 126 10.16 -16.40 2.13
N THR A 127 10.23 -15.14 2.53
CA THR A 127 10.79 -14.07 1.72
C THR A 127 12.28 -14.30 1.49
N THR A 128 12.75 -14.10 0.27
CA THR A 128 14.16 -14.20 -0.12
C THR A 128 14.67 -12.89 -0.69
N ILE A 129 15.98 -12.79 -0.93
CA ILE A 129 16.57 -11.64 -1.57
C ILE A 129 16.82 -11.95 -3.04
N THR A 130 16.42 -11.02 -3.92
CA THR A 130 16.68 -11.10 -5.36
C THR A 130 18.16 -10.84 -5.67
N LYS A 131 18.59 -11.15 -6.91
CA LYS A 131 19.94 -10.81 -7.38
C LYS A 131 20.21 -9.29 -7.34
N GLN A 132 19.18 -8.47 -7.46
CA GLN A 132 19.25 -7.01 -7.40
C GLN A 132 19.26 -6.46 -5.96
N GLY A 133 19.23 -7.33 -4.94
CA GLY A 133 19.26 -6.93 -3.54
C GLY A 133 17.90 -6.54 -2.95
N HIS A 134 16.79 -6.77 -3.65
CA HIS A 134 15.45 -6.51 -3.16
C HIS A 134 14.83 -7.73 -2.46
N LEU A 135 13.88 -7.49 -1.56
CA LEU A 135 13.07 -8.56 -1.00
C LEU A 135 12.10 -9.11 -2.05
N ASN A 136 12.08 -10.42 -2.18
CA ASN A 136 11.10 -11.15 -2.98
C ASN A 136 10.16 -11.91 -2.05
N TRP A 137 8.94 -11.45 -1.95
CA TRP A 137 7.92 -12.05 -1.07
C TRP A 137 7.32 -13.32 -1.62
N HIS A 138 7.70 -13.73 -2.83
CA HIS A 138 7.18 -14.89 -3.54
C HIS A 138 5.66 -14.93 -3.74
N THR A 139 4.97 -13.82 -3.52
CA THR A 139 3.52 -13.71 -3.72
C THR A 139 3.11 -13.88 -5.18
N SER A 140 4.07 -13.80 -6.12
CA SER A 140 3.79 -13.81 -7.56
C SER A 140 4.41 -14.96 -8.34
N LYS A 141 5.44 -15.64 -7.83
CA LYS A 141 6.18 -16.64 -8.66
C LYS A 141 5.39 -17.90 -8.95
N ASN A 142 4.53 -18.32 -8.04
CA ASN A 142 3.75 -19.54 -8.23
C ASN A 142 2.58 -19.37 -9.20
N TRP A 143 2.13 -18.15 -9.37
CA TRP A 143 1.08 -17.82 -10.33
C TRP A 143 1.61 -17.71 -11.77
N ILE A 144 2.93 -17.68 -11.94
CA ILE A 144 3.59 -17.41 -13.24
C ILE A 144 4.28 -18.66 -13.80
N LYS A 145 4.53 -19.71 -12.98
CA LYS A 145 5.50 -20.74 -13.34
C LYS A 145 5.04 -21.79 -14.32
N ASN A 146 3.75 -21.99 -14.54
CA ASN A 146 3.36 -23.19 -15.30
C ASN A 146 2.46 -23.01 -16.52
N ASP A 147 1.97 -21.81 -16.89
CA ASP A 147 1.27 -21.66 -18.18
C ASP A 147 1.04 -20.18 -18.49
N ASN A 148 0.97 -19.83 -19.75
CA ASN A 148 0.64 -18.47 -20.19
C ASN A 148 -0.63 -17.90 -19.51
N VAL A 149 -1.61 -18.74 -19.21
CA VAL A 149 -2.86 -18.40 -18.52
C VAL A 149 -2.59 -17.90 -17.10
N ASN A 150 -1.71 -18.56 -16.36
CA ASN A 150 -1.37 -18.17 -14.97
C ASN A 150 -0.63 -16.81 -14.92
N ALA A 151 0.18 -16.51 -15.92
CA ALA A 151 0.85 -15.22 -16.02
C ALA A 151 -0.11 -14.06 -16.25
N TYR A 152 -1.11 -14.25 -17.13
CA TYR A 152 -2.17 -13.25 -17.37
C TYR A 152 -3.06 -13.06 -16.15
N PHE A 153 -3.44 -14.15 -15.50
CA PHE A 153 -4.26 -14.11 -14.29
C PHE A 153 -3.55 -13.37 -13.14
N SER A 154 -2.25 -13.63 -12.94
CA SER A 154 -1.44 -12.90 -11.97
C SER A 154 -1.40 -11.39 -12.26
N LYS A 155 -1.17 -11.00 -13.53
CA LYS A 155 -1.19 -9.58 -13.91
C LYS A 155 -2.57 -8.96 -13.68
N PHE A 156 -3.64 -9.68 -13.97
CA PHE A 156 -5.00 -9.24 -13.74
C PHE A 156 -5.28 -8.99 -12.26
N ILE A 157 -4.86 -9.88 -11.36
CA ILE A 157 -5.02 -9.70 -9.90
C ILE A 157 -4.25 -8.48 -9.40
N TYR A 158 -3.02 -8.25 -9.87
CA TYR A 158 -2.28 -7.04 -9.51
C TYR A 158 -2.92 -5.77 -10.03
N PHE A 159 -3.42 -5.80 -11.26
CA PHE A 159 -4.16 -4.69 -11.83
C PHE A 159 -5.44 -4.41 -11.03
N LEU A 160 -6.19 -5.45 -10.68
CA LEU A 160 -7.38 -5.36 -9.87
C LEU A 160 -7.07 -4.77 -8.48
N TRP A 161 -6.00 -5.22 -7.85
CA TRP A 161 -5.56 -4.69 -6.55
C TRP A 161 -5.18 -3.20 -6.64
N ALA A 162 -4.41 -2.78 -7.65
CA ALA A 162 -4.09 -1.38 -7.87
C ALA A 162 -5.34 -0.54 -8.14
N PHE A 163 -6.27 -1.06 -8.93
CA PHE A 163 -7.57 -0.43 -9.18
C PHE A 163 -8.37 -0.24 -7.89
N LEU A 164 -8.40 -1.25 -7.02
CA LEU A 164 -9.10 -1.17 -5.73
C LEU A 164 -8.49 -0.14 -4.78
N ILE A 165 -7.20 0.16 -4.87
CA ILE A 165 -6.58 1.26 -4.11
C ILE A 165 -7.10 2.61 -4.60
N ILE A 166 -7.29 2.77 -5.92
CA ILE A 166 -7.71 4.04 -6.53
C ILE A 166 -9.23 4.25 -6.43
N LEU A 167 -10.01 3.18 -6.52
CA LEU A 167 -11.46 3.23 -6.61
C LEU A 167 -12.15 4.07 -5.51
N PRO A 168 -11.79 3.97 -4.21
CA PRO A 168 -12.39 4.79 -3.17
C PRO A 168 -12.20 6.30 -3.39
N ILE A 169 -11.09 6.70 -3.99
CA ILE A 169 -10.82 8.09 -4.32
C ILE A 169 -11.79 8.59 -5.38
N CYS A 170 -11.99 7.82 -6.45
CA CYS A 170 -12.89 8.18 -7.54
C CYS A 170 -14.34 8.29 -7.09
N ILE A 171 -14.80 7.42 -6.19
CA ILE A 171 -16.20 7.36 -5.73
C ILE A 171 -16.50 8.41 -4.67
N PHE A 172 -15.52 8.74 -3.83
CA PHE A 172 -15.67 9.71 -2.75
C PHE A 172 -15.11 11.09 -3.12
N TRP A 173 -14.76 11.29 -4.38
CA TRP A 173 -14.25 12.54 -4.89
C TRP A 173 -15.29 13.64 -4.79
N ASN A 174 -15.03 14.64 -3.96
CA ASN A 174 -15.68 15.93 -4.03
C ASN A 174 -14.78 16.90 -4.83
N LYS A 175 -15.39 17.78 -5.63
CA LYS A 175 -14.66 18.72 -6.51
C LYS A 175 -13.49 19.39 -5.75
N GLY A 176 -12.29 19.25 -6.27
CA GLY A 176 -11.11 19.93 -5.71
C GLY A 176 -9.96 19.03 -5.23
N TYR A 177 -10.12 17.71 -5.15
CA TYR A 177 -9.09 16.82 -4.62
C TYR A 177 -8.06 16.34 -5.68
N LEU A 178 -7.48 17.28 -6.43
CA LEU A 178 -6.41 16.94 -7.39
C LEU A 178 -5.19 16.33 -6.66
N LEU A 179 -4.83 16.90 -5.51
CA LEU A 179 -3.68 16.42 -4.74
C LEU A 179 -3.83 14.97 -4.25
N PRO A 180 -4.95 14.54 -3.62
CA PRO A 180 -5.17 13.14 -3.32
C PRO A 180 -5.06 12.21 -4.52
N PHE A 181 -5.56 12.62 -5.68
CA PHE A 181 -5.43 11.87 -6.92
C PHE A 181 -3.96 11.72 -7.34
N LEU A 182 -3.19 12.80 -7.38
CA LEU A 182 -1.77 12.76 -7.74
C LEU A 182 -0.97 11.89 -6.77
N ILE A 183 -1.28 11.97 -5.47
CA ILE A 183 -0.63 11.19 -4.43
C ILE A 183 -0.85 9.68 -4.63
N VAL A 184 -2.00 9.27 -5.13
CA VAL A 184 -2.28 7.86 -5.44
C VAL A 184 -1.68 7.43 -6.77
N VAL A 185 -1.74 8.29 -7.78
CA VAL A 185 -1.23 7.96 -9.13
C VAL A 185 0.27 7.75 -9.12
N ILE A 186 1.05 8.55 -8.38
CA ILE A 186 2.50 8.46 -8.35
C ILE A 186 3.01 7.06 -7.92
N PRO A 187 2.61 6.51 -6.76
CA PRO A 187 3.07 5.17 -6.38
C PRO A 187 2.49 4.08 -7.27
N THR A 188 1.25 4.25 -7.75
CA THR A 188 0.64 3.31 -8.71
C THR A 188 1.46 3.24 -10.01
N PHE A 189 1.93 4.38 -10.51
CA PHE A 189 2.84 4.42 -11.66
C PHE A 189 4.15 3.67 -11.37
N GLY A 190 4.75 3.88 -10.19
CA GLY A 190 5.93 3.13 -9.75
C GLY A 190 5.68 1.62 -9.68
N PHE A 191 4.51 1.21 -9.23
CA PHE A 191 4.11 -0.19 -9.24
C PHE A 191 4.07 -0.78 -10.66
N PHE A 192 3.48 -0.06 -11.62
CA PHE A 192 3.44 -0.52 -13.01
C PHE A 192 4.83 -0.57 -13.66
N THR A 193 5.70 0.39 -13.40
CA THR A 193 7.09 0.34 -13.89
C THR A 193 7.87 -0.84 -13.32
N GLY A 194 7.55 -1.24 -12.09
CA GLY A 194 8.12 -2.43 -11.44
C GLY A 194 7.59 -3.79 -11.94
N LEU A 195 6.58 -3.82 -12.82
CA LEU A 195 5.95 -5.07 -13.28
C LEU A 195 6.88 -6.02 -14.05
N THR A 196 8.00 -5.53 -14.56
CA THR A 196 9.02 -6.32 -15.25
C THR A 196 10.05 -6.95 -14.31
N THR A 197 10.02 -6.61 -13.01
CA THR A 197 11.02 -7.03 -12.02
C THR A 197 10.42 -7.93 -10.95
N ASP A 198 11.25 -8.82 -10.36
CA ASP A 198 10.87 -9.65 -9.20
C ASP A 198 10.72 -8.84 -7.89
N SER A 199 10.94 -7.52 -7.95
CA SER A 199 11.04 -6.61 -6.81
C SER A 199 9.90 -5.59 -6.71
N ARG A 200 8.76 -5.87 -7.33
CA ARG A 200 7.60 -4.95 -7.44
C ARG A 200 7.16 -4.36 -6.10
N ALA A 201 7.08 -5.21 -5.10
CA ALA A 201 6.64 -4.80 -3.78
C ALA A 201 7.61 -3.81 -3.12
N SER A 202 8.91 -4.07 -3.22
CA SER A 202 9.95 -3.19 -2.71
C SER A 202 10.01 -1.84 -3.46
N ILE A 203 9.73 -1.84 -4.77
CA ILE A 203 9.61 -0.62 -5.56
C ILE A 203 8.37 0.18 -5.12
N TRP A 204 7.23 -0.47 -4.93
CA TRP A 204 6.03 0.16 -4.40
C TRP A 204 6.27 0.83 -3.05
N CYS A 205 6.92 0.14 -2.10
CA CYS A 205 7.29 0.69 -0.80
C CYS A 205 8.10 1.99 -0.92
N HIS A 206 9.01 2.03 -1.87
CA HIS A 206 9.83 3.21 -2.11
C HIS A 206 9.00 4.41 -2.58
N TYR A 207 8.10 4.21 -3.54
CA TYR A 207 7.24 5.29 -4.03
C TYR A 207 6.22 5.78 -2.98
N THR A 208 5.75 4.91 -2.10
CA THR A 208 4.87 5.33 -0.99
C THR A 208 5.57 6.23 0.02
N SER A 209 6.89 6.06 0.24
CA SER A 209 7.67 6.99 1.06
C SER A 209 7.74 8.39 0.46
N TYR A 210 7.98 8.49 -0.84
CA TYR A 210 7.97 9.80 -1.51
C TYR A 210 6.59 10.46 -1.45
N THR A 211 5.54 9.67 -1.57
CA THR A 211 4.18 10.16 -1.45
C THR A 211 3.93 10.82 -0.09
N SER A 212 4.45 10.24 0.98
CA SER A 212 4.30 10.80 2.33
C SER A 212 5.06 12.13 2.48
N ILE A 213 6.23 12.27 1.90
CA ILE A 213 7.00 13.51 1.87
C ILE A 213 6.27 14.59 1.07
N ILE A 214 5.82 14.25 -0.16
CA ILE A 214 5.11 15.19 -1.03
C ILE A 214 3.84 15.71 -0.36
N ALA A 215 3.07 14.82 0.28
CA ALA A 215 1.87 15.22 1.01
C ALA A 215 2.19 16.16 2.17
N SER A 216 3.27 15.92 2.91
CA SER A 216 3.69 16.78 4.02
C SER A 216 4.15 18.17 3.54
N ILE A 217 4.88 18.23 2.43
CA ILE A 217 5.28 19.49 1.80
C ILE A 217 4.04 20.26 1.31
N ALA A 218 3.08 19.59 0.69
CA ALA A 218 1.84 20.20 0.24
C ALA A 218 1.03 20.78 1.41
N LEU A 219 0.94 20.08 2.53
CA LEU A 219 0.31 20.58 3.75
C LEU A 219 1.02 21.85 4.25
N LEU A 220 2.35 21.82 4.33
CA LEU A 220 3.15 22.97 4.74
C LEU A 220 2.92 24.20 3.84
N ILE A 221 2.87 24.01 2.53
CA ILE A 221 2.57 25.06 1.54
C ILE A 221 1.18 25.64 1.79
N GLN A 222 0.18 24.82 2.04
CA GLN A 222 -1.18 25.27 2.31
C GLN A 222 -1.30 25.98 3.66
N GLN A 223 -0.64 25.50 4.70
CA GLN A 223 -0.64 26.14 6.03
C GLN A 223 0.00 27.53 6.01
N ASN A 224 1.00 27.74 5.16
CA ASN A 224 1.64 29.05 4.97
C ASN A 224 0.90 29.97 3.99
N GLY A 225 -0.29 29.58 3.52
CA GLY A 225 -1.12 30.41 2.63
C GLY A 225 -0.56 30.58 1.22
N ILE A 226 0.49 29.82 0.83
CA ILE A 226 1.14 29.95 -0.48
C ILE A 226 0.22 29.42 -1.59
N TYR A 227 -0.49 28.31 -1.32
CA TYR A 227 -1.42 27.70 -2.27
C TYR A 227 -2.52 26.92 -1.54
N LYS A 228 -3.75 26.94 -2.10
CA LYS A 228 -4.86 26.09 -1.64
C LYS A 228 -5.03 24.91 -2.60
N PHE A 229 -4.89 23.71 -2.11
CA PHE A 229 -5.09 22.47 -2.88
C PHE A 229 -6.57 22.00 -2.88
N VAL A 230 -7.50 22.94 -2.87
CA VAL A 230 -8.96 22.69 -2.81
C VAL A 230 -9.59 23.11 -4.11
#